data_6d4cb2d65dbebf7852e1b6ba99c190e4
#
_entry.id   6d4cb2d65dbebf7852e1b6ba99c190e4
#
_cell.length_a   1.000
_cell.length_b   1.000
_cell.length_c   1.000
_cell.angle_alpha   90.00
_cell.angle_beta   90.00
_cell.angle_gamma   90.00
#
_symmetry.space_group_name_H-M   'P 1'
#
loop_
_entity.id
_entity.type
_entity.pdbx_description
1 polymer ?
#
loop_
_entity_poly.entity_id
_entity_poly.type
_entity_poly.pdbx_seq_one_letter_code
_entity_poly.pdbx_strand_id
1 'polypeptide(L)'
;MSDDIKKQLGAVIDSYKEDLCQMADEIFDLAEISGEEYETSDILCSYLEKEGFVVERGTGLETAFRATWDNGSDDPVIGILVEYDALEKIGHACGHHLQGPAGIGAAIAVKNCLQDYPCRLVVYGTPAEETLGGKIIMLDKGYMKELDLAFMSHGSPNTSVDEKCMALENFVVTFHGVKSHAAISPEEGRSALDAALLSFHAIEMLREHVKDDTRMHYTIRNAGGPPNVVPDLTVAEYTLRSYSTKYLDEVVERFYNILKGAALMTGTTYEVQRDLPFKSKVVCHKVNDMLMANAAYENAPSIAPPRERTGSTDFGNVLYEVPGSCIRIAFTDKDAQPHSEAYLKAGKSDAAHNAIVYAAKIMADSICDVLVNPELLAQIKQEFEVAREKG
;
A
#
# COMPACT_ATOMS: atom_id res chain seq x y z
N MET A 1 -13.28 18.77 -26.70
CA MET A 1 -14.30 18.25 -25.79
C MET A 1 -13.65 17.74 -24.50
N SER A 2 -12.69 16.81 -24.53
CA SER A 2 -11.99 16.35 -23.29
C SER A 2 -11.25 17.51 -22.59
N ASP A 3 -10.48 18.32 -23.32
CA ASP A 3 -9.73 19.48 -22.75
C ASP A 3 -10.64 20.52 -22.07
N ASP A 4 -11.85 20.74 -22.58
CA ASP A 4 -12.77 21.70 -21.99
C ASP A 4 -13.36 21.13 -20.67
N ILE A 5 -13.61 19.83 -20.64
CA ILE A 5 -14.06 19.13 -19.40
C ILE A 5 -12.93 19.15 -18.37
N LYS A 6 -11.68 18.85 -18.76
CA LYS A 6 -10.52 18.90 -17.85
C LYS A 6 -10.31 20.30 -17.25
N LYS A 7 -10.50 21.35 -18.02
CA LYS A 7 -10.48 22.72 -17.48
C LYS A 7 -11.58 22.98 -16.46
N GLN A 8 -12.79 22.42 -16.68
CA GLN A 8 -13.88 22.53 -15.71
C GLN A 8 -13.58 21.74 -14.43
N LEU A 9 -13.06 20.51 -14.55
CA LEU A 9 -12.58 19.70 -13.42
C LEU A 9 -11.55 20.48 -12.61
N GLY A 10 -10.53 21.04 -13.27
CA GLY A 10 -9.51 21.85 -12.63
C GLY A 10 -10.08 23.08 -11.90
N ALA A 11 -11.03 23.79 -12.53
CA ALA A 11 -11.67 24.95 -11.93
C ALA A 11 -12.49 24.59 -10.67
N VAL A 12 -13.20 23.43 -10.68
CA VAL A 12 -13.89 22.93 -9.50
C VAL A 12 -12.89 22.62 -8.39
N ILE A 13 -11.80 21.88 -8.67
CA ILE A 13 -10.78 21.53 -7.68
C ILE A 13 -10.15 22.81 -7.09
N ASP A 14 -9.82 23.78 -7.94
CA ASP A 14 -9.25 25.04 -7.48
C ASP A 14 -10.19 25.82 -6.57
N SER A 15 -11.52 25.71 -6.74
CA SER A 15 -12.51 26.34 -5.86
C SER A 15 -12.61 25.69 -4.48
N TYR A 16 -12.21 24.44 -4.35
CA TYR A 16 -12.17 23.71 -3.07
C TYR A 16 -10.80 23.70 -2.41
N LYS A 17 -9.77 24.29 -3.04
CA LYS A 17 -8.37 24.24 -2.59
C LYS A 17 -8.19 24.57 -1.12
N GLU A 18 -8.82 25.65 -0.65
CA GLU A 18 -8.68 26.13 0.74
C GLU A 18 -9.20 25.08 1.73
N ASP A 19 -10.39 24.54 1.48
CA ASP A 19 -11.01 23.51 2.32
C ASP A 19 -10.18 22.22 2.34
N LEU A 20 -9.68 21.79 1.17
CA LEU A 20 -8.86 20.58 1.05
C LEU A 20 -7.52 20.72 1.76
N CYS A 21 -6.87 21.87 1.66
CA CYS A 21 -5.62 22.15 2.39
C CYS A 21 -5.85 22.21 3.90
N GLN A 22 -6.92 22.87 4.35
CA GLN A 22 -7.27 22.90 5.77
C GLN A 22 -7.54 21.50 6.32
N MET A 23 -8.28 20.67 5.59
CA MET A 23 -8.53 19.28 5.96
C MET A 23 -7.21 18.48 6.10
N ALA A 24 -6.27 18.65 5.17
CA ALA A 24 -4.96 17.98 5.24
C ALA A 24 -4.17 18.43 6.47
N ASP A 25 -4.20 19.72 6.79
CA ASP A 25 -3.51 20.28 7.97
C ASP A 25 -4.13 19.77 9.28
N GLU A 26 -5.45 19.59 9.33
CA GLU A 26 -6.15 19.03 10.48
C GLU A 26 -5.79 17.55 10.68
N ILE A 27 -5.82 16.74 9.61
CA ILE A 27 -5.39 15.34 9.65
C ILE A 27 -3.91 15.24 10.06
N PHE A 28 -3.05 16.13 9.55
CA PHE A 28 -1.64 16.18 9.93
C PHE A 28 -1.44 16.41 11.42
N ASP A 29 -2.23 17.29 12.04
CA ASP A 29 -2.15 17.61 13.46
C ASP A 29 -2.68 16.48 14.36
N LEU A 30 -3.72 15.76 13.91
CA LEU A 30 -4.25 14.58 14.61
C LEU A 30 -3.22 13.46 14.68
N ALA A 31 -2.52 13.19 13.58
CA ALA A 31 -1.47 12.17 13.48
C ALA A 31 -1.88 10.81 14.08
N GLU A 32 -3.11 10.38 13.81
CA GLU A 32 -3.66 9.11 14.29
C GLU A 32 -2.94 7.92 13.64
N ILE A 33 -2.57 6.95 14.46
CA ILE A 33 -1.79 5.78 14.00
C ILE A 33 -2.69 4.69 13.41
N SER A 34 -2.06 3.75 12.70
CA SER A 34 -2.74 2.61 12.05
C SER A 34 -3.72 1.90 12.99
N GLY A 35 -4.98 1.86 12.60
CA GLY A 35 -6.10 1.21 13.31
C GLY A 35 -6.77 2.11 14.37
N GLU A 36 -6.28 3.33 14.57
CA GLU A 36 -6.81 4.31 15.54
C GLU A 36 -7.24 5.64 14.86
N GLU A 37 -7.45 5.64 13.54
CA GLU A 37 -7.74 6.82 12.71
C GLU A 37 -9.21 7.26 12.80
N TYR A 38 -9.76 7.37 14.01
CA TYR A 38 -11.18 7.62 14.25
C TYR A 38 -11.64 9.02 13.84
N GLU A 39 -10.91 10.04 14.30
CA GLU A 39 -11.26 11.44 14.01
C GLU A 39 -10.98 11.77 12.54
N THR A 40 -9.88 11.28 11.98
CA THR A 40 -9.54 11.44 10.58
C THR A 40 -10.60 10.80 9.67
N SER A 41 -11.01 9.57 9.97
CA SER A 41 -12.08 8.89 9.23
C SER A 41 -13.39 9.67 9.30
N ASP A 42 -13.74 10.24 10.46
CA ASP A 42 -14.96 11.04 10.63
C ASP A 42 -14.91 12.35 9.84
N ILE A 43 -13.78 13.04 9.81
CA ILE A 43 -13.57 14.27 9.01
C ILE A 43 -13.84 13.96 7.52
N LEU A 44 -13.18 12.91 6.98
CA LEU A 44 -13.30 12.54 5.59
C LEU A 44 -14.74 12.10 5.23
N CYS A 45 -15.36 11.26 6.06
CA CYS A 45 -16.73 10.81 5.89
C CYS A 45 -17.73 11.96 5.93
N SER A 46 -17.64 12.83 6.93
CA SER A 46 -18.56 13.96 7.11
C SER A 46 -18.47 14.95 5.94
N TYR A 47 -17.24 15.16 5.41
CA TYR A 47 -17.06 16.01 4.24
C TYR A 47 -17.70 15.40 2.99
N LEU A 48 -17.52 14.09 2.74
CA LEU A 48 -18.14 13.38 1.64
C LEU A 48 -19.67 13.35 1.74
N GLU A 49 -20.22 13.16 2.95
CA GLU A 49 -21.68 13.25 3.21
C GLU A 49 -22.23 14.65 2.88
N LYS A 50 -21.55 15.71 3.32
CA LYS A 50 -21.88 17.10 2.99
C LYS A 50 -21.90 17.34 1.47
N GLU A 51 -20.95 16.74 0.76
CA GLU A 51 -20.85 16.82 -0.69
C GLU A 51 -21.83 15.86 -1.42
N GLY A 52 -22.68 15.14 -0.70
CA GLY A 52 -23.78 14.32 -1.24
C GLY A 52 -23.36 12.94 -1.73
N PHE A 53 -22.28 12.37 -1.18
CA PHE A 53 -21.97 10.96 -1.33
C PHE A 53 -22.76 10.14 -0.29
N VAL A 54 -23.07 8.90 -0.62
CA VAL A 54 -23.63 7.92 0.32
C VAL A 54 -22.47 7.22 1.01
N VAL A 55 -22.30 7.43 2.31
CA VAL A 55 -21.16 6.94 3.08
C VAL A 55 -21.55 5.74 3.94
N GLU A 56 -20.82 4.65 3.78
CA GLU A 56 -20.83 3.46 4.62
C GLU A 56 -19.56 3.45 5.46
N ARG A 57 -19.70 3.48 6.78
CA ARG A 57 -18.58 3.47 7.74
C ARG A 57 -18.32 2.05 8.23
N GLY A 58 -17.08 1.74 8.66
CA GLY A 58 -16.72 0.44 9.21
C GLY A 58 -16.60 -0.68 8.15
N THR A 59 -16.20 -0.33 6.94
CA THR A 59 -16.11 -1.24 5.79
C THR A 59 -14.89 -2.15 5.87
N GLY A 60 -14.93 -3.15 6.73
CA GLY A 60 -13.85 -4.11 6.92
C GLY A 60 -12.98 -3.84 8.14
N LEU A 61 -12.66 -2.62 8.43
CA LEU A 61 -12.01 -2.10 9.63
C LEU A 61 -12.89 -1.01 10.23
N GLU A 62 -12.77 -0.76 11.53
CA GLU A 62 -13.62 0.18 12.24
C GLU A 62 -13.48 1.61 11.70
N THR A 63 -12.27 2.00 11.33
CA THR A 63 -11.94 3.31 10.78
C THR A 63 -12.01 3.38 9.24
N ALA A 64 -12.31 2.27 8.55
CA ALA A 64 -12.48 2.24 7.10
C ALA A 64 -13.86 2.74 6.67
N PHE A 65 -13.95 3.28 5.44
CA PHE A 65 -15.22 3.71 4.87
C PHE A 65 -15.30 3.47 3.36
N ARG A 66 -16.53 3.51 2.85
CA ARG A 66 -16.85 3.49 1.43
C ARG A 66 -17.87 4.60 1.14
N ALA A 67 -17.50 5.55 0.32
CA ALA A 67 -18.38 6.64 -0.09
C ALA A 67 -18.71 6.51 -1.58
N THR A 68 -19.99 6.44 -1.92
CA THR A 68 -20.46 6.15 -3.27
C THR A 68 -21.26 7.31 -3.82
N TRP A 69 -21.02 7.62 -5.07
CA TRP A 69 -21.88 8.45 -5.92
C TRP A 69 -22.07 7.76 -7.27
N ASP A 70 -23.28 7.80 -7.79
CA ASP A 70 -23.61 7.38 -9.15
C ASP A 70 -24.57 8.38 -9.79
N ASN A 71 -24.58 8.39 -11.10
CA ASN A 71 -25.49 9.22 -11.91
C ASN A 71 -26.67 8.40 -12.47
N GLY A 72 -27.06 7.33 -11.80
CA GLY A 72 -28.09 6.39 -12.22
C GLY A 72 -27.55 5.23 -13.06
N SER A 73 -26.21 5.10 -13.14
CA SER A 73 -25.52 3.98 -13.78
C SER A 73 -24.67 3.19 -12.80
N ASP A 74 -24.68 1.88 -12.94
CA ASP A 74 -23.84 0.97 -12.15
C ASP A 74 -22.50 0.67 -12.81
N ASP A 75 -22.26 1.15 -14.04
CA ASP A 75 -21.10 0.78 -14.87
C ASP A 75 -20.57 1.98 -15.66
N PRO A 76 -19.25 2.20 -15.76
CA PRO A 76 -18.17 1.53 -15.02
C PRO A 76 -18.09 1.96 -13.55
N VAL A 77 -17.50 1.10 -12.69
CA VAL A 77 -17.22 1.41 -11.29
C VAL A 77 -15.77 1.87 -11.15
N ILE A 78 -15.58 3.13 -10.82
CA ILE A 78 -14.25 3.74 -10.66
C ILE A 78 -13.97 3.98 -9.19
N GLY A 79 -12.84 3.44 -8.70
CA GLY A 79 -12.39 3.60 -7.31
C GLY A 79 -11.31 4.65 -7.15
N ILE A 80 -11.41 5.46 -6.10
CA ILE A 80 -10.34 6.28 -5.56
C ILE A 80 -10.08 5.77 -4.15
N LEU A 81 -8.85 5.32 -3.89
CA LEU A 81 -8.44 4.82 -2.59
C LEU A 81 -7.59 5.87 -1.89
N VAL A 82 -7.79 6.03 -0.59
CA VAL A 82 -7.07 7.02 0.21
C VAL A 82 -6.62 6.41 1.54
N GLU A 83 -5.35 6.58 1.84
CA GLU A 83 -4.71 6.24 3.12
C GLU A 83 -4.68 7.47 4.00
N TYR A 84 -4.67 7.29 5.32
CA TYR A 84 -4.66 8.43 6.27
C TYR A 84 -4.05 8.09 7.63
N ASP A 85 -3.43 6.93 7.79
CA ASP A 85 -2.70 6.58 8.99
C ASP A 85 -1.34 7.30 9.09
N ALA A 86 -0.95 7.64 10.30
CA ALA A 86 0.34 8.19 10.65
C ALA A 86 1.27 7.12 11.22
N LEU A 87 2.56 7.40 11.19
CA LEU A 87 3.58 6.54 11.78
C LEU A 87 3.67 6.79 13.30
N GLU A 88 3.75 5.71 14.07
CA GLU A 88 3.98 5.81 15.52
C GLU A 88 5.26 6.62 15.81
N LYS A 89 5.20 7.58 16.71
CA LYS A 89 6.30 8.47 17.16
C LYS A 89 6.75 9.57 16.19
N ILE A 90 6.53 9.43 14.88
CA ILE A 90 7.01 10.40 13.89
C ILE A 90 5.90 11.05 13.07
N GLY A 91 4.62 10.74 13.35
CA GLY A 91 3.47 11.39 12.70
C GLY A 91 3.38 11.13 11.19
N HIS A 92 2.84 12.06 10.42
CA HIS A 92 2.61 11.93 8.98
C HIS A 92 3.88 12.05 8.11
N ALA A 93 4.94 11.35 8.51
CA ALA A 93 6.21 11.32 7.76
C ALA A 93 6.18 10.39 6.52
N CYS A 94 5.03 9.79 6.16
CA CYS A 94 4.78 9.13 4.87
C CYS A 94 3.97 10.00 3.90
N GLY A 95 3.24 11.01 4.41
CA GLY A 95 2.45 11.92 3.58
C GLY A 95 1.01 11.46 3.33
N HIS A 96 0.49 10.49 4.08
CA HIS A 96 -0.88 9.96 3.91
C HIS A 96 -1.96 11.03 4.15
N HIS A 97 -1.72 12.03 5.01
CA HIS A 97 -2.66 13.15 5.26
C HIS A 97 -3.04 13.93 3.98
N LEU A 98 -2.25 13.83 2.91
CA LEU A 98 -2.53 14.49 1.63
C LEU A 98 -3.52 13.70 0.75
N GLN A 99 -3.63 12.39 0.97
CA GLN A 99 -4.38 11.49 0.09
C GLN A 99 -5.89 11.65 0.20
N GLY A 100 -6.43 11.73 1.43
CA GLY A 100 -7.84 11.93 1.68
C GLY A 100 -8.38 13.17 0.98
N PRO A 101 -7.82 14.37 1.26
CA PRO A 101 -8.19 15.61 0.59
C PRO A 101 -8.05 15.56 -0.94
N ALA A 102 -6.98 14.97 -1.45
CA ALA A 102 -6.78 14.83 -2.91
C ALA A 102 -7.84 13.92 -3.56
N GLY A 103 -8.14 12.77 -2.94
CA GLY A 103 -9.17 11.86 -3.43
C GLY A 103 -10.56 12.48 -3.38
N ILE A 104 -10.89 13.19 -2.32
CA ILE A 104 -12.16 13.93 -2.18
C ILE A 104 -12.27 15.03 -3.24
N GLY A 105 -11.20 15.81 -3.45
CA GLY A 105 -11.18 16.85 -4.47
C GLY A 105 -11.43 16.30 -5.88
N ALA A 106 -10.79 15.18 -6.22
CA ALA A 106 -11.04 14.47 -7.48
C ALA A 106 -12.48 13.98 -7.61
N ALA A 107 -13.01 13.35 -6.55
CA ALA A 107 -14.36 12.82 -6.53
C ALA A 107 -15.44 13.90 -6.70
N ILE A 108 -15.29 15.03 -6.02
CA ILE A 108 -16.19 16.19 -6.14
C ILE A 108 -16.17 16.75 -7.56
N ALA A 109 -15.00 16.91 -8.16
CA ALA A 109 -14.87 17.43 -9.52
C ALA A 109 -15.53 16.50 -10.54
N VAL A 110 -15.27 15.19 -10.46
CA VAL A 110 -15.90 14.17 -11.31
C VAL A 110 -17.43 14.22 -11.17
N LYS A 111 -17.95 14.22 -9.94
CA LYS A 111 -19.38 14.33 -9.65
C LYS A 111 -20.02 15.56 -10.29
N ASN A 112 -19.33 16.71 -10.22
CA ASN A 112 -19.91 17.98 -10.70
C ASN A 112 -19.81 18.14 -12.22
N CYS A 113 -18.76 17.62 -12.87
CA CYS A 113 -18.49 17.87 -14.28
C CYS A 113 -18.85 16.70 -15.21
N LEU A 114 -19.02 15.48 -14.71
CA LEU A 114 -19.19 14.27 -15.52
C LEU A 114 -20.56 13.60 -15.34
N GLN A 115 -21.58 14.36 -14.94
CA GLN A 115 -22.94 13.84 -14.71
C GLN A 115 -23.59 13.18 -15.94
N ASP A 116 -23.22 13.59 -17.14
CA ASP A 116 -23.72 13.06 -18.40
C ASP A 116 -23.02 11.76 -18.85
N TYR A 117 -21.94 11.36 -18.15
CA TYR A 117 -21.16 10.16 -18.47
C TYR A 117 -21.48 9.05 -17.48
N PRO A 118 -22.01 7.89 -17.94
CA PRO A 118 -22.39 6.79 -17.04
C PRO A 118 -21.19 6.36 -16.18
N CYS A 119 -21.37 6.36 -14.86
CA CYS A 119 -20.39 5.79 -13.93
C CYS A 119 -20.95 5.68 -12.51
N ARG A 120 -20.36 4.76 -11.74
CA ARG A 120 -20.38 4.75 -10.29
C ARG A 120 -18.98 5.11 -9.79
N LEU A 121 -18.88 6.15 -8.99
CA LEU A 121 -17.63 6.58 -8.36
C LEU A 121 -17.63 6.17 -6.89
N VAL A 122 -16.56 5.53 -6.45
CA VAL A 122 -16.42 5.06 -5.07
C VAL A 122 -15.12 5.58 -4.48
N VAL A 123 -15.21 6.31 -3.37
CA VAL A 123 -14.03 6.67 -2.56
C VAL A 123 -13.93 5.66 -1.42
N TYR A 124 -12.84 4.94 -1.36
CA TYR A 124 -12.52 4.02 -0.27
C TYR A 124 -11.52 4.65 0.68
N GLY A 125 -11.92 4.85 1.94
CA GLY A 125 -11.01 5.13 3.03
C GLY A 125 -10.35 3.85 3.49
N THR A 126 -9.05 3.76 3.30
CA THR A 126 -8.27 2.53 3.52
C THR A 126 -7.21 2.76 4.61
N PRO A 127 -7.59 2.61 5.91
CA PRO A 127 -6.71 2.84 7.05
C PRO A 127 -5.61 1.78 7.20
N ALA A 128 -4.67 2.03 8.09
CA ALA A 128 -3.71 1.06 8.60
C ALA A 128 -2.79 0.42 7.54
N GLU A 129 -2.30 1.22 6.58
CA GLU A 129 -1.34 0.75 5.57
C GLU A 129 -0.02 0.33 6.20
N GLU A 130 0.49 1.15 7.15
CA GLU A 130 1.83 1.03 7.72
C GLU A 130 2.02 -0.20 8.62
N THR A 131 0.93 -0.81 9.13
CA THR A 131 1.05 -1.92 10.08
C THR A 131 0.16 -3.12 9.79
N LEU A 132 -1.13 -2.92 9.53
CA LEU A 132 -2.12 -3.99 9.45
C LEU A 132 -2.41 -4.46 8.02
N GLY A 133 -2.08 -3.64 7.01
CA GLY A 133 -2.47 -3.92 5.64
C GLY A 133 -3.99 -3.83 5.45
N GLY A 134 -4.54 -2.65 5.77
CA GLY A 134 -6.00 -2.43 5.81
C GLY A 134 -6.71 -2.80 4.52
N LYS A 135 -6.11 -2.52 3.36
CA LYS A 135 -6.68 -2.89 2.06
C LYS A 135 -6.77 -4.40 1.87
N ILE A 136 -5.84 -5.18 2.42
CA ILE A 136 -5.88 -6.66 2.37
C ILE A 136 -7.09 -7.15 3.16
N ILE A 137 -7.31 -6.62 4.37
CA ILE A 137 -8.45 -6.97 5.23
C ILE A 137 -9.78 -6.61 4.55
N MET A 138 -9.85 -5.43 3.91
CA MET A 138 -11.03 -5.00 3.17
C MET A 138 -11.31 -5.89 1.94
N LEU A 139 -10.26 -6.25 1.17
CA LEU A 139 -10.38 -7.17 0.02
C LEU A 139 -10.87 -8.56 0.43
N ASP A 140 -10.37 -9.10 1.55
CA ASP A 140 -10.79 -10.41 2.07
C ASP A 140 -12.28 -10.41 2.47
N LYS A 141 -12.79 -9.26 2.92
CA LYS A 141 -14.22 -9.05 3.22
C LYS A 141 -15.07 -8.73 1.98
N GLY A 142 -14.46 -8.67 0.80
CA GLY A 142 -15.14 -8.53 -0.49
C GLY A 142 -15.23 -7.11 -1.03
N TYR A 143 -14.74 -6.10 -0.30
CA TYR A 143 -14.69 -4.72 -0.79
C TYR A 143 -13.71 -4.57 -1.97
N MET A 144 -13.92 -3.54 -2.79
CA MET A 144 -13.10 -3.18 -3.96
C MET A 144 -13.16 -4.18 -5.13
N LYS A 145 -13.77 -5.36 -4.98
CA LYS A 145 -13.87 -6.37 -6.05
C LYS A 145 -14.81 -5.96 -7.19
N GLU A 146 -15.71 -5.00 -6.91
CA GLU A 146 -16.60 -4.43 -7.92
C GLU A 146 -15.91 -3.41 -8.82
N LEU A 147 -14.72 -2.96 -8.51
CA LEU A 147 -14.04 -1.90 -9.25
C LEU A 147 -13.56 -2.35 -10.62
N ASP A 148 -13.87 -1.55 -11.63
CA ASP A 148 -13.34 -1.68 -12.98
C ASP A 148 -11.95 -1.03 -13.15
N LEU A 149 -11.67 0.00 -12.32
CA LEU A 149 -10.41 0.73 -12.32
C LEU A 149 -10.19 1.38 -10.95
N ALA A 150 -8.97 1.33 -10.44
CA ALA A 150 -8.58 1.87 -9.15
C ALA A 150 -7.48 2.92 -9.28
N PHE A 151 -7.69 4.08 -8.65
CA PHE A 151 -6.71 5.16 -8.54
C PHE A 151 -6.32 5.42 -7.09
N MET A 152 -5.09 5.79 -6.88
CA MET A 152 -4.56 6.30 -5.61
C MET A 152 -3.53 7.40 -5.91
N SER A 153 -3.36 8.35 -5.01
CA SER A 153 -2.24 9.29 -5.04
C SER A 153 -1.36 9.10 -3.82
N HIS A 154 -0.08 9.49 -3.90
CA HIS A 154 0.84 9.39 -2.77
C HIS A 154 1.89 10.50 -2.82
N GLY A 155 2.18 11.12 -1.67
CA GLY A 155 3.25 12.11 -1.55
C GLY A 155 4.62 11.50 -1.86
N SER A 156 5.48 12.26 -2.56
CA SER A 156 6.79 11.78 -3.00
C SER A 156 7.77 12.95 -3.23
N PRO A 157 9.08 12.71 -3.36
CA PRO A 157 10.04 13.72 -3.81
C PRO A 157 9.90 14.11 -5.29
N ASN A 158 9.34 13.22 -6.11
CA ASN A 158 9.14 13.43 -7.54
C ASN A 158 7.74 13.04 -7.97
N THR A 159 7.25 13.66 -9.04
CA THR A 159 6.02 13.24 -9.71
C THR A 159 6.32 12.10 -10.67
N SER A 160 5.73 10.93 -10.41
CA SER A 160 5.98 9.70 -11.17
C SER A 160 4.89 8.65 -10.90
N VAL A 161 4.96 7.54 -11.60
CA VAL A 161 4.21 6.30 -11.28
C VAL A 161 5.19 5.20 -10.91
N ASP A 162 4.73 4.19 -10.17
CA ASP A 162 5.54 3.01 -9.90
C ASP A 162 5.14 1.88 -10.85
N GLU A 163 6.13 1.30 -11.54
CA GLU A 163 5.91 0.15 -12.42
C GLU A 163 5.90 -1.18 -11.66
N LYS A 164 6.34 -1.21 -10.40
CA LYS A 164 6.40 -2.42 -9.59
C LYS A 164 6.30 -2.10 -8.12
N CYS A 165 5.80 -3.04 -7.32
CA CYS A 165 5.97 -3.09 -5.87
C CYS A 165 6.32 -4.52 -5.47
N MET A 166 7.02 -4.67 -4.36
CA MET A 166 7.44 -6.00 -3.91
C MET A 166 6.29 -6.70 -3.18
N ALA A 167 6.05 -7.95 -3.52
CA ALA A 167 5.38 -8.88 -2.62
C ALA A 167 6.23 -9.06 -1.36
N LEU A 168 5.57 -9.26 -0.22
CA LEU A 168 6.20 -9.35 1.09
C LEU A 168 5.51 -10.42 1.93
N GLU A 169 6.32 -11.25 2.57
CA GLU A 169 5.90 -12.24 3.54
C GLU A 169 6.70 -12.09 4.83
N ASN A 170 6.01 -11.96 5.95
CA ASN A 170 6.61 -11.92 7.28
C ASN A 170 6.25 -13.16 8.08
N PHE A 171 7.21 -13.70 8.82
CA PHE A 171 7.06 -14.87 9.65
C PHE A 171 7.68 -14.65 11.02
N VAL A 172 6.96 -15.02 12.07
CA VAL A 172 7.51 -15.21 13.41
C VAL A 172 7.58 -16.70 13.65
N VAL A 173 8.80 -17.21 13.85
CA VAL A 173 9.05 -18.64 14.07
C VAL A 173 9.50 -18.86 15.50
N THR A 174 8.77 -19.69 16.23
CA THR A 174 9.12 -20.13 17.58
C THR A 174 9.65 -21.55 17.52
N PHE A 175 10.93 -21.71 17.82
CA PHE A 175 11.55 -23.04 17.97
C PHE A 175 11.43 -23.50 19.41
N HIS A 176 11.08 -24.77 19.60
CA HIS A 176 10.93 -25.44 20.89
C HIS A 176 11.93 -26.58 20.99
N GLY A 177 12.73 -26.55 22.04
CA GLY A 177 13.78 -27.52 22.34
C GLY A 177 13.57 -28.21 23.66
N VAL A 178 14.64 -28.71 24.23
CA VAL A 178 14.66 -29.37 25.58
C VAL A 178 15.76 -28.72 26.41
N LYS A 179 15.39 -28.17 27.55
CA LYS A 179 16.32 -27.53 28.50
C LYS A 179 17.18 -28.57 29.19
N SER A 180 18.47 -28.29 29.35
CA SER A 180 19.40 -29.08 30.18
C SER A 180 20.53 -28.17 30.69
N HIS A 181 21.28 -28.68 31.65
CA HIS A 181 22.48 -28.00 32.15
C HIS A 181 23.63 -28.24 31.18
N ALA A 182 24.09 -27.17 30.50
CA ALA A 182 25.05 -27.27 29.38
C ALA A 182 26.42 -27.89 29.74
N ALA A 183 26.79 -27.92 31.04
CA ALA A 183 28.05 -28.52 31.47
C ALA A 183 27.91 -29.89 32.17
N ILE A 184 26.69 -30.25 32.59
CA ILE A 184 26.46 -31.48 33.37
C ILE A 184 25.82 -32.59 32.51
N SER A 185 24.79 -32.25 31.75
CA SER A 185 24.04 -33.18 30.91
C SER A 185 23.63 -32.54 29.56
N PRO A 186 24.60 -32.00 28.75
CA PRO A 186 24.27 -31.36 27.49
C PRO A 186 23.59 -32.32 26.51
N GLU A 187 23.86 -33.60 26.55
CA GLU A 187 23.29 -34.66 25.72
C GLU A 187 21.77 -34.85 25.91
N GLU A 188 21.22 -34.44 27.04
CA GLU A 188 19.77 -34.46 27.30
C GLU A 188 19.06 -33.24 26.69
N GLY A 189 19.81 -32.18 26.35
CA GLY A 189 19.26 -30.95 25.76
C GLY A 189 18.97 -31.08 24.28
N ARG A 190 18.10 -30.19 23.79
CA ARG A 190 17.85 -29.92 22.36
C ARG A 190 17.76 -28.41 22.19
N SER A 191 18.74 -27.84 21.55
CA SER A 191 18.87 -26.38 21.49
C SER A 191 17.93 -25.77 20.43
N ALA A 192 16.95 -25.01 20.89
CA ALA A 192 16.10 -24.20 20.01
C ALA A 192 16.89 -23.10 19.29
N LEU A 193 17.95 -22.56 19.93
CA LEU A 193 18.84 -21.57 19.32
C LEU A 193 19.61 -22.16 18.13
N ASP A 194 20.08 -23.41 18.26
CA ASP A 194 20.81 -24.05 17.15
C ASP A 194 19.89 -24.26 15.94
N ALA A 195 18.60 -24.57 16.16
CA ALA A 195 17.62 -24.64 15.07
C ALA A 195 17.48 -23.29 14.34
N ALA A 196 17.35 -22.19 15.09
CA ALA A 196 17.29 -20.85 14.50
C ALA A 196 18.59 -20.50 13.73
N LEU A 197 19.76 -20.78 14.30
CA LEU A 197 21.05 -20.53 13.65
C LEU A 197 21.21 -21.36 12.36
N LEU A 198 20.84 -22.63 12.37
CA LEU A 198 20.86 -23.48 11.17
C LEU A 198 19.91 -22.96 10.10
N SER A 199 18.74 -22.46 10.48
CA SER A 199 17.81 -21.88 9.51
C SER A 199 18.38 -20.61 8.87
N PHE A 200 19.07 -19.74 9.63
CA PHE A 200 19.75 -18.57 9.07
C PHE A 200 20.88 -18.95 8.11
N HIS A 201 21.71 -19.92 8.50
CA HIS A 201 22.75 -20.41 7.57
C HIS A 201 22.16 -20.98 6.29
N ALA A 202 21.06 -21.72 6.36
CA ALA A 202 20.41 -22.27 5.17
C ALA A 202 19.81 -21.18 4.28
N ILE A 203 19.28 -20.09 4.86
CA ILE A 203 18.83 -18.91 4.12
C ILE A 203 19.99 -18.25 3.38
N GLU A 204 21.15 -18.11 4.01
CA GLU A 204 22.34 -17.55 3.35
C GLU A 204 22.80 -18.42 2.17
N MET A 205 22.74 -19.74 2.30
CA MET A 205 23.00 -20.66 1.17
C MET A 205 21.93 -20.57 0.09
N LEU A 206 20.68 -20.39 0.46
CA LEU A 206 19.56 -20.20 -0.47
C LEU A 206 19.71 -18.93 -1.30
N ARG A 207 20.31 -17.88 -0.73
CA ARG A 207 20.47 -16.55 -1.35
C ARG A 207 21.17 -16.59 -2.71
N GLU A 208 22.09 -17.53 -2.93
CA GLU A 208 22.75 -17.75 -4.22
C GLU A 208 21.81 -18.34 -5.29
N HIS A 209 20.70 -18.96 -4.88
CA HIS A 209 19.85 -19.77 -5.73
C HIS A 209 18.41 -19.21 -5.86
N VAL A 210 18.27 -17.88 -5.77
CA VAL A 210 17.03 -17.14 -5.96
C VAL A 210 17.24 -16.03 -7.00
N LYS A 211 16.13 -15.47 -7.53
CA LYS A 211 16.21 -14.33 -8.45
C LYS A 211 16.85 -13.11 -7.78
N ASP A 212 17.54 -12.27 -8.57
CA ASP A 212 18.32 -11.11 -8.10
C ASP A 212 17.50 -10.09 -7.30
N ASP A 213 16.21 -10.00 -7.57
CA ASP A 213 15.27 -9.11 -6.86
C ASP A 213 14.80 -9.65 -5.51
N THR A 214 15.07 -10.94 -5.22
CA THR A 214 14.66 -11.55 -3.96
C THR A 214 15.42 -10.93 -2.78
N ARG A 215 14.67 -10.58 -1.71
CA ARG A 215 15.25 -10.09 -0.45
C ARG A 215 14.80 -10.99 0.68
N MET A 216 15.76 -11.39 1.51
CA MET A 216 15.53 -12.23 2.68
C MET A 216 16.21 -11.59 3.88
N HIS A 217 15.43 -11.28 4.91
CA HIS A 217 15.89 -10.66 6.15
C HIS A 217 15.50 -11.54 7.31
N TYR A 218 16.26 -11.49 8.39
CA TYR A 218 15.94 -12.19 9.63
C TYR A 218 16.54 -11.50 10.84
N THR A 219 15.96 -11.77 12.00
CA THR A 219 16.46 -11.33 13.30
C THR A 219 16.03 -12.30 14.40
N ILE A 220 16.64 -12.21 15.57
CA ILE A 220 16.23 -12.96 16.77
C ILE A 220 15.53 -12.02 17.73
N ARG A 221 14.28 -12.33 18.09
CA ARG A 221 13.54 -11.63 19.16
C ARG A 221 13.91 -12.16 20.54
N ASN A 222 14.10 -13.49 20.66
CA ASN A 222 14.47 -14.16 21.89
C ASN A 222 15.44 -15.31 21.57
N ALA A 223 16.65 -15.24 22.09
CA ALA A 223 17.70 -16.22 21.85
C ALA A 223 17.79 -17.33 22.94
N GLY A 224 16.85 -17.35 23.89
CA GLY A 224 16.87 -18.26 25.04
C GLY A 224 17.45 -17.61 26.29
N GLY A 225 18.07 -18.42 27.16
CA GLY A 225 18.54 -18.02 28.48
C GLY A 225 20.05 -17.82 28.59
N PRO A 226 20.64 -17.98 29.79
CA PRO A 226 22.07 -17.86 30.01
C PRO A 226 22.85 -19.03 29.36
N PRO A 227 24.15 -18.84 29.04
CA PRO A 227 24.92 -19.78 28.21
C PRO A 227 25.19 -21.14 28.88
N ASN A 228 24.99 -21.26 30.18
CA ASN A 228 25.11 -22.53 30.92
C ASN A 228 23.84 -23.38 30.91
N VAL A 229 22.78 -22.95 30.19
CA VAL A 229 21.53 -23.66 30.01
C VAL A 229 21.27 -23.85 28.53
N VAL A 230 21.02 -25.08 28.07
CA VAL A 230 20.61 -25.34 26.68
C VAL A 230 19.26 -24.64 26.42
N PRO A 231 19.16 -23.74 25.42
CA PRO A 231 17.92 -23.00 25.17
C PRO A 231 16.77 -23.91 24.72
N ASP A 232 15.66 -23.88 25.44
CA ASP A 232 14.46 -24.62 25.12
C ASP A 232 13.44 -23.83 24.33
N LEU A 233 13.65 -22.50 24.18
CA LEU A 233 12.81 -21.61 23.40
C LEU A 233 13.66 -20.57 22.68
N THR A 234 13.41 -20.40 21.37
CA THR A 234 13.98 -19.30 20.58
C THR A 234 12.94 -18.76 19.63
N VAL A 235 12.80 -17.43 19.56
CA VAL A 235 11.87 -16.74 18.65
C VAL A 235 12.67 -15.93 17.66
N ALA A 236 12.45 -16.21 16.38
CA ALA A 236 13.10 -15.53 15.26
C ALA A 236 12.06 -14.94 14.29
N GLU A 237 12.42 -13.85 13.67
CA GLU A 237 11.61 -13.22 12.62
C GLU A 237 12.29 -13.32 11.27
N TYR A 238 11.48 -13.46 10.23
CA TYR A 238 11.93 -13.54 8.86
C TYR A 238 11.04 -12.69 7.95
N THR A 239 11.65 -12.03 6.98
CA THR A 239 10.95 -11.28 5.94
C THR A 239 11.48 -11.72 4.59
N LEU A 240 10.58 -12.14 3.70
CA LEU A 240 10.89 -12.56 2.33
C LEU A 240 10.19 -11.61 1.36
N ARG A 241 10.88 -11.16 0.30
CA ARG A 241 10.34 -10.23 -0.71
C ARG A 241 10.77 -10.61 -2.12
N SER A 242 9.91 -10.37 -3.11
CA SER A 242 10.19 -10.44 -4.55
C SER A 242 9.24 -9.55 -5.32
N TYR A 243 9.59 -9.13 -6.54
CA TYR A 243 8.66 -8.41 -7.43
C TYR A 243 7.61 -9.31 -8.10
N SER A 244 7.61 -10.61 -7.83
CA SER A 244 6.59 -11.56 -8.30
C SER A 244 6.01 -12.31 -7.12
N THR A 245 4.71 -12.17 -6.88
CA THR A 245 3.97 -12.93 -5.87
C THR A 245 4.12 -14.44 -6.10
N LYS A 246 3.88 -14.89 -7.33
CA LYS A 246 3.97 -16.30 -7.69
C LYS A 246 5.36 -16.90 -7.43
N TYR A 247 6.42 -16.16 -7.75
CA TYR A 247 7.78 -16.60 -7.45
C TYR A 247 8.08 -16.56 -5.95
N LEU A 248 7.54 -15.58 -5.23
CA LEU A 248 7.70 -15.53 -3.77
C LEU A 248 7.08 -16.75 -3.10
N ASP A 249 5.94 -17.25 -3.58
CA ASP A 249 5.33 -18.48 -3.08
C ASP A 249 6.29 -19.68 -3.20
N GLU A 250 7.03 -19.81 -4.31
CA GLU A 250 8.06 -20.84 -4.48
C GLU A 250 9.21 -20.68 -3.47
N VAL A 251 9.63 -19.43 -3.18
CA VAL A 251 10.67 -19.14 -2.18
C VAL A 251 10.16 -19.47 -0.77
N VAL A 252 8.90 -19.17 -0.45
CA VAL A 252 8.25 -19.49 0.82
C VAL A 252 8.19 -21.02 1.04
N GLU A 253 7.89 -21.81 0.04
CA GLU A 253 7.96 -23.28 0.15
C GLU A 253 9.37 -23.76 0.52
N ARG A 254 10.40 -23.19 -0.12
CA ARG A 254 11.80 -23.49 0.22
C ARG A 254 12.16 -23.05 1.63
N PHE A 255 11.65 -21.93 2.09
CA PHE A 255 11.81 -21.45 3.45
C PHE A 255 11.19 -22.43 4.46
N TYR A 256 9.99 -22.92 4.26
CA TYR A 256 9.39 -23.96 5.13
C TYR A 256 10.22 -25.25 5.17
N ASN A 257 10.81 -25.66 4.03
CA ASN A 257 11.71 -26.81 4.00
C ASN A 257 13.00 -26.56 4.80
N ILE A 258 13.51 -25.32 4.82
CA ILE A 258 14.64 -24.93 5.67
C ILE A 258 14.28 -25.08 7.16
N LEU A 259 13.12 -24.55 7.59
CA LEU A 259 12.67 -24.66 8.98
C LEU A 259 12.52 -26.12 9.40
N LYS A 260 11.89 -26.93 8.56
CA LYS A 260 11.72 -28.37 8.77
C LYS A 260 13.06 -29.09 8.90
N GLY A 261 14.02 -28.78 8.01
CA GLY A 261 15.37 -29.35 8.05
C GLY A 261 16.13 -28.96 9.31
N ALA A 262 16.10 -27.69 9.71
CA ALA A 262 16.75 -27.19 10.93
C ALA A 262 16.19 -27.88 12.19
N ALA A 263 14.88 -27.97 12.31
CA ALA A 263 14.23 -28.66 13.44
C ALA A 263 14.59 -30.14 13.49
N LEU A 264 14.59 -30.83 12.34
CA LEU A 264 14.95 -32.25 12.26
C LEU A 264 16.40 -32.50 12.69
N MET A 265 17.35 -31.66 12.23
CA MET A 265 18.77 -31.79 12.57
C MET A 265 19.06 -31.56 14.05
N THR A 266 18.30 -30.72 14.72
CA THR A 266 18.48 -30.35 16.12
C THR A 266 17.62 -31.16 17.08
N GLY A 267 16.67 -31.98 16.57
CA GLY A 267 15.70 -32.70 17.37
C GLY A 267 14.72 -31.77 18.08
N THR A 268 14.42 -30.62 17.48
CA THR A 268 13.46 -29.62 18.00
C THR A 268 12.15 -29.66 17.24
N THR A 269 11.17 -28.86 17.68
CA THR A 269 9.94 -28.56 16.94
C THR A 269 9.84 -27.06 16.67
N TYR A 270 8.91 -26.64 15.81
CA TYR A 270 8.69 -25.22 15.57
C TYR A 270 7.23 -24.91 15.27
N GLU A 271 6.85 -23.67 15.54
CA GLU A 271 5.56 -23.06 15.16
C GLU A 271 5.84 -21.82 14.32
N VAL A 272 4.96 -21.55 13.37
CA VAL A 272 5.06 -20.39 12.48
C VAL A 272 3.80 -19.56 12.60
N GLN A 273 3.95 -18.30 12.95
CA GLN A 273 2.94 -17.27 12.76
C GLN A 273 3.31 -16.52 11.48
N ARG A 274 2.37 -16.44 10.53
CA ARG A 274 2.50 -15.72 9.27
C ARG A 274 1.58 -14.51 9.30
N ASP A 275 2.11 -13.33 8.96
CA ASP A 275 1.32 -12.13 8.80
C ASP A 275 0.54 -12.14 7.47
N LEU A 276 -0.35 -11.16 7.27
CA LEU A 276 -1.04 -11.00 6.01
C LEU A 276 -0.04 -10.76 4.86
N PRO A 277 -0.12 -11.53 3.76
CA PRO A 277 0.80 -11.41 2.66
C PRO A 277 0.51 -10.17 1.81
N PHE A 278 1.54 -9.37 1.55
CA PHE A 278 1.47 -8.32 0.54
C PHE A 278 1.75 -8.90 -0.83
N LYS A 279 0.89 -8.64 -1.79
CA LYS A 279 1.09 -9.06 -3.19
C LYS A 279 1.88 -7.98 -3.97
N SER A 280 2.63 -8.42 -4.97
CA SER A 280 3.12 -7.51 -6.01
C SER A 280 1.94 -7.00 -6.83
N LYS A 281 2.06 -5.79 -7.39
CA LYS A 281 1.01 -5.29 -8.30
C LYS A 281 1.12 -5.94 -9.69
N VAL A 282 -0.01 -6.07 -10.37
CA VAL A 282 -0.06 -6.27 -11.82
C VAL A 282 0.05 -4.91 -12.50
N VAL A 283 1.07 -4.74 -13.33
CA VAL A 283 1.34 -3.44 -13.96
C VAL A 283 0.41 -3.23 -15.15
N CYS A 284 -0.29 -2.09 -15.17
CA CYS A 284 -1.08 -1.63 -16.30
C CYS A 284 -0.43 -0.36 -16.89
N HIS A 285 0.35 -0.51 -17.96
CA HIS A 285 1.09 0.59 -18.56
C HIS A 285 0.17 1.67 -19.12
N LYS A 286 -0.98 1.29 -19.69
CA LYS A 286 -1.97 2.27 -20.19
C LYS A 286 -2.46 3.21 -19.08
N VAL A 287 -2.65 2.73 -17.86
CA VAL A 287 -3.04 3.57 -16.72
C VAL A 287 -1.86 4.45 -16.29
N ASN A 288 -0.66 3.90 -16.25
CA ASN A 288 0.56 4.66 -15.93
C ASN A 288 0.79 5.80 -16.95
N ASP A 289 0.70 5.49 -18.25
CA ASP A 289 0.88 6.47 -19.33
C ASP A 289 -0.18 7.57 -19.27
N MET A 290 -1.44 7.21 -18.99
CA MET A 290 -2.55 8.15 -18.83
C MET A 290 -2.31 9.11 -17.65
N LEU A 291 -1.93 8.60 -16.48
CA LEU A 291 -1.62 9.41 -15.30
C LEU A 291 -0.45 10.36 -15.58
N MET A 292 0.62 9.89 -16.23
CA MET A 292 1.78 10.72 -16.55
C MET A 292 1.48 11.75 -17.63
N ALA A 293 0.63 11.44 -18.61
CA ALA A 293 0.14 12.40 -19.60
C ALA A 293 -0.66 13.52 -18.93
N ASN A 294 -1.52 13.19 -17.97
CA ASN A 294 -2.29 14.16 -17.20
C ASN A 294 -1.40 14.95 -16.23
N ALA A 295 -0.36 14.32 -15.64
CA ALA A 295 0.64 15.05 -14.86
C ALA A 295 1.38 16.11 -15.70
N ALA A 296 1.71 15.79 -16.95
CA ALA A 296 2.31 16.75 -17.87
C ALA A 296 1.32 17.84 -18.32
N TYR A 297 0.05 17.48 -18.56
CA TYR A 297 -1.01 18.43 -18.90
C TYR A 297 -1.23 19.47 -17.80
N GLU A 298 -1.28 19.03 -16.56
CA GLU A 298 -1.42 19.91 -15.37
C GLU A 298 -0.13 20.62 -14.96
N ASN A 299 0.98 20.42 -15.67
CA ASN A 299 2.29 20.96 -15.31
C ASN A 299 2.75 20.59 -13.90
N ALA A 300 2.52 19.36 -13.48
CA ALA A 300 2.92 18.88 -12.16
C ALA A 300 4.44 19.03 -11.96
N PRO A 301 4.89 19.37 -10.73
CA PRO A 301 6.29 19.62 -10.45
C PRO A 301 7.15 18.34 -10.50
N SER A 302 8.42 18.46 -10.82
CA SER A 302 9.44 17.40 -10.69
C SER A 302 9.07 16.08 -11.36
N ILE A 303 8.49 16.12 -12.58
CA ILE A 303 8.18 14.90 -13.34
C ILE A 303 9.47 14.09 -13.57
N ALA A 304 9.43 12.81 -13.22
CA ALA A 304 10.55 11.90 -13.30
C ALA A 304 10.12 10.52 -13.82
N PRO A 305 11.06 9.71 -14.35
CA PRO A 305 10.77 8.33 -14.71
C PRO A 305 10.37 7.50 -13.46
N PRO A 306 9.74 6.32 -13.66
CA PRO A 306 9.43 5.39 -12.59
C PRO A 306 10.66 5.03 -11.75
N ARG A 307 10.45 4.77 -10.46
CA ARG A 307 11.54 4.39 -9.56
C ARG A 307 12.06 2.99 -9.88
N GLU A 308 13.37 2.84 -9.96
CA GLU A 308 14.00 1.54 -10.18
C GLU A 308 13.81 0.57 -8.99
N ARG A 309 13.76 1.12 -7.78
CA ARG A 309 13.58 0.36 -6.54
C ARG A 309 12.37 0.86 -5.79
N THR A 310 11.50 -0.07 -5.43
CA THR A 310 10.26 0.20 -4.70
C THR A 310 10.14 -0.73 -3.50
N GLY A 311 9.37 -0.33 -2.51
CA GLY A 311 9.00 -1.17 -1.37
C GLY A 311 7.76 -2.02 -1.65
N SER A 312 7.13 -2.44 -0.56
CA SER A 312 5.83 -3.10 -0.55
C SER A 312 4.75 -2.09 -0.17
N THR A 313 3.51 -2.33 -0.58
CA THR A 313 2.31 -1.61 -0.16
C THR A 313 1.12 -2.55 -0.29
N ASP A 314 0.15 -2.43 0.58
CA ASP A 314 -1.10 -3.21 0.52
C ASP A 314 -1.98 -2.81 -0.67
N PHE A 315 -1.74 -1.64 -1.29
CA PHE A 315 -2.35 -1.30 -2.59
C PHE A 315 -1.91 -2.25 -3.70
N GLY A 316 -0.75 -2.91 -3.56
CA GLY A 316 -0.34 -4.01 -4.43
C GLY A 316 -1.37 -5.14 -4.50
N ASN A 317 -2.01 -5.47 -3.37
CA ASN A 317 -3.06 -6.49 -3.31
C ASN A 317 -4.30 -6.08 -4.10
N VAL A 318 -4.69 -4.80 -4.05
CA VAL A 318 -5.79 -4.27 -4.88
C VAL A 318 -5.41 -4.35 -6.35
N LEU A 319 -4.22 -3.87 -6.70
CA LEU A 319 -3.72 -3.88 -8.09
C LEU A 319 -3.34 -5.28 -8.62
N TYR A 320 -3.41 -6.30 -7.79
CA TYR A 320 -3.34 -7.70 -8.21
C TYR A 320 -4.68 -8.24 -8.70
N GLU A 321 -5.80 -7.65 -8.22
CA GLU A 321 -7.17 -8.07 -8.54
C GLU A 321 -7.89 -7.10 -9.50
N VAL A 322 -7.52 -5.80 -9.48
CA VAL A 322 -8.19 -4.72 -10.20
C VAL A 322 -7.15 -3.90 -10.99
N PRO A 323 -7.41 -3.55 -12.26
CA PRO A 323 -6.54 -2.65 -12.99
C PRO A 323 -6.48 -1.28 -12.32
N GLY A 324 -5.32 -0.65 -12.31
CA GLY A 324 -5.17 0.65 -11.67
C GLY A 324 -3.73 1.11 -11.55
N SER A 325 -3.53 2.25 -10.92
CA SER A 325 -2.20 2.74 -10.57
C SER A 325 -2.25 3.82 -9.49
N CYS A 326 -1.06 4.10 -8.91
CA CYS A 326 -0.83 5.20 -7.98
C CYS A 326 0.00 6.28 -8.65
N ILE A 327 -0.49 7.53 -8.64
CA ILE A 327 0.29 8.70 -9.01
C ILE A 327 1.02 9.24 -7.79
N ARG A 328 2.33 9.35 -7.87
CA ARG A 328 3.16 10.01 -6.87
C ARG A 328 3.32 11.46 -7.22
N ILE A 329 3.17 12.36 -6.24
CA ILE A 329 3.25 13.81 -6.45
C ILE A 329 4.35 14.39 -5.59
N ALA A 330 5.20 15.21 -6.23
CA ALA A 330 6.27 15.92 -5.55
C ALA A 330 5.73 16.93 -4.52
N PHE A 331 6.13 16.78 -3.24
CA PHE A 331 5.77 17.71 -2.17
C PHE A 331 6.94 18.05 -1.24
N THR A 332 8.11 17.44 -1.46
CA THR A 332 9.29 17.61 -0.62
C THR A 332 10.56 17.64 -1.48
N ASP A 333 11.70 17.86 -0.86
CA ASP A 333 12.99 17.89 -1.53
C ASP A 333 13.33 16.54 -2.19
N LYS A 334 14.08 16.60 -3.32
CA LYS A 334 14.40 15.41 -4.13
C LYS A 334 15.15 14.30 -3.39
N ASP A 335 15.94 14.67 -2.38
CA ASP A 335 16.76 13.74 -1.60
C ASP A 335 16.07 13.28 -0.32
N ALA A 336 14.86 13.78 -0.04
CA ALA A 336 14.11 13.41 1.14
C ALA A 336 13.68 11.93 1.07
N GLN A 337 13.89 11.22 2.18
CA GLN A 337 13.46 9.83 2.30
C GLN A 337 12.10 9.75 3.02
N PRO A 338 11.20 8.85 2.61
CA PRO A 338 10.02 8.54 3.40
C PRO A 338 10.40 8.19 4.85
N HIS A 339 9.49 8.41 5.79
CA HIS A 339 9.67 8.14 7.22
C HIS A 339 10.80 8.97 7.86
N SER A 340 11.01 10.20 7.38
CA SER A 340 12.05 11.11 7.87
C SER A 340 11.48 12.46 8.35
N GLU A 341 12.31 13.19 9.11
CA GLU A 341 11.98 14.57 9.50
C GLU A 341 11.76 15.50 8.29
N ALA A 342 12.40 15.23 7.15
CA ALA A 342 12.23 16.04 5.94
C ALA A 342 10.79 15.95 5.42
N TYR A 343 10.23 14.73 5.39
CA TYR A 343 8.82 14.52 5.03
C TYR A 343 7.87 15.19 6.04
N LEU A 344 8.12 15.01 7.32
CA LEU A 344 7.31 15.64 8.37
C LEU A 344 7.30 17.17 8.24
N LYS A 345 8.48 17.80 8.08
CA LYS A 345 8.59 19.26 7.93
C LYS A 345 7.91 19.80 6.67
N ALA A 346 7.86 18.99 5.60
CA ALA A 346 7.21 19.38 4.35
C ALA A 346 5.68 19.24 4.41
N GLY A 347 5.11 18.50 5.37
CA GLY A 347 3.71 18.08 5.38
C GLY A 347 2.67 19.20 5.29
N LYS A 348 2.94 20.39 5.85
CA LYS A 348 2.07 21.59 5.77
C LYS A 348 2.65 22.71 4.91
N SER A 349 3.60 22.41 4.05
CA SER A 349 4.20 23.41 3.16
C SER A 349 3.29 23.75 1.98
N ASP A 350 3.54 24.89 1.33
CA ASP A 350 2.88 25.24 0.07
C ASP A 350 3.04 24.15 -0.99
N ALA A 351 4.17 23.43 -0.98
CA ALA A 351 4.39 22.30 -1.87
C ALA A 351 3.46 21.13 -1.57
N ALA A 352 3.21 20.81 -0.30
CA ALA A 352 2.26 19.81 0.12
C ALA A 352 0.81 20.20 -0.25
N HIS A 353 0.41 21.43 0.00
CA HIS A 353 -0.89 21.96 -0.40
C HIS A 353 -1.10 21.93 -1.91
N ASN A 354 -0.08 22.29 -2.69
CA ASN A 354 -0.15 22.19 -4.15
C ASN A 354 -0.18 20.73 -4.63
N ALA A 355 0.51 19.81 -3.94
CA ALA A 355 0.48 18.38 -4.29
C ALA A 355 -0.93 17.79 -4.17
N ILE A 356 -1.75 18.23 -3.20
CA ILE A 356 -3.17 17.84 -3.09
C ILE A 356 -3.91 18.21 -4.37
N VAL A 357 -3.74 19.46 -4.82
CA VAL A 357 -4.42 19.98 -6.01
C VAL A 357 -3.98 19.24 -7.28
N TYR A 358 -2.66 19.04 -7.47
CA TYR A 358 -2.15 18.29 -8.61
C TYR A 358 -2.65 16.84 -8.61
N ALA A 359 -2.60 16.16 -7.46
CA ALA A 359 -3.09 14.80 -7.34
C ALA A 359 -4.59 14.69 -7.70
N ALA A 360 -5.41 15.60 -7.16
CA ALA A 360 -6.84 15.65 -7.44
C ALA A 360 -7.12 15.87 -8.94
N LYS A 361 -6.45 16.84 -9.57
CA LYS A 361 -6.60 17.13 -11.00
C LYS A 361 -6.18 15.95 -11.86
N ILE A 362 -5.03 15.36 -11.63
CA ILE A 362 -4.51 14.23 -12.41
C ILE A 362 -5.45 13.02 -12.32
N MET A 363 -5.96 12.70 -11.12
CA MET A 363 -6.92 11.60 -10.96
C MET A 363 -8.26 11.92 -11.65
N ALA A 364 -8.81 13.12 -11.47
CA ALA A 364 -10.06 13.53 -12.11
C ALA A 364 -9.95 13.55 -13.64
N ASP A 365 -8.85 14.05 -14.19
CA ASP A 365 -8.58 14.05 -15.64
C ASP A 365 -8.45 12.63 -16.19
N SER A 366 -7.82 11.73 -15.44
CA SER A 366 -7.68 10.33 -15.84
C SER A 366 -9.03 9.59 -15.80
N ILE A 367 -9.88 9.89 -14.84
CA ILE A 367 -11.26 9.40 -14.80
C ILE A 367 -12.05 9.96 -15.99
N CYS A 368 -11.89 11.25 -16.31
CA CYS A 368 -12.49 11.85 -17.48
C CYS A 368 -12.07 11.16 -18.78
N ASP A 369 -10.79 10.89 -18.98
CA ASP A 369 -10.29 10.21 -20.18
C ASP A 369 -10.95 8.84 -20.38
N VAL A 370 -11.14 8.08 -19.31
CA VAL A 370 -11.79 6.76 -19.35
C VAL A 370 -13.29 6.87 -19.62
N LEU A 371 -13.98 7.83 -19.00
CA LEU A 371 -15.44 7.97 -19.15
C LEU A 371 -15.83 8.56 -20.50
N VAL A 372 -15.02 9.48 -21.05
CA VAL A 372 -15.24 10.06 -22.38
C VAL A 372 -14.86 9.07 -23.50
N ASN A 373 -13.96 8.13 -23.21
CA ASN A 373 -13.51 7.10 -24.15
C ASN A 373 -13.63 5.67 -23.57
N PRO A 374 -14.83 5.06 -23.62
CA PRO A 374 -15.05 3.70 -23.10
C PRO A 374 -14.15 2.62 -23.73
N GLU A 375 -13.64 2.84 -24.95
CA GLU A 375 -12.71 1.92 -25.60
C GLU A 375 -11.36 1.87 -24.85
N LEU A 376 -10.94 2.98 -24.26
CA LEU A 376 -9.73 3.04 -23.42
C LEU A 376 -9.87 2.12 -22.20
N LEU A 377 -11.01 2.14 -21.51
CA LEU A 377 -11.28 1.23 -20.39
C LEU A 377 -11.25 -0.24 -20.82
N ALA A 378 -11.84 -0.58 -21.97
CA ALA A 378 -11.79 -1.94 -22.50
C ALA A 378 -10.35 -2.40 -22.79
N GLN A 379 -9.51 -1.52 -23.34
CA GLN A 379 -8.10 -1.79 -23.60
C GLN A 379 -7.28 -1.93 -22.30
N ILE A 380 -7.58 -1.14 -21.27
CA ILE A 380 -6.96 -1.23 -19.94
C ILE A 380 -7.27 -2.60 -19.31
N LYS A 381 -8.53 -3.01 -19.31
CA LYS A 381 -8.96 -4.32 -18.80
C LYS A 381 -8.28 -5.47 -19.53
N GLN A 382 -8.20 -5.40 -20.85
CA GLN A 382 -7.52 -6.42 -21.66
C GLN A 382 -6.02 -6.51 -21.35
N GLU A 383 -5.33 -5.37 -21.23
CA GLU A 383 -3.92 -5.33 -20.85
C GLU A 383 -3.69 -5.96 -19.48
N PHE A 384 -4.55 -5.61 -18.51
CA PHE A 384 -4.50 -6.13 -17.16
C PHE A 384 -4.62 -7.66 -17.12
N GLU A 385 -5.61 -8.23 -17.78
CA GLU A 385 -5.78 -9.70 -17.83
C GLU A 385 -4.56 -10.42 -18.44
N VAL A 386 -4.03 -9.88 -19.55
CA VAL A 386 -2.81 -10.43 -20.18
C VAL A 386 -1.60 -10.31 -19.25
N ALA A 387 -1.47 -9.23 -18.50
CA ALA A 387 -0.36 -9.04 -17.55
C ALA A 387 -0.49 -9.97 -16.34
N ARG A 388 -1.73 -10.16 -15.83
CA ARG A 388 -2.05 -11.02 -14.69
C ARG A 388 -1.75 -12.51 -14.97
N GLU A 389 -2.00 -12.98 -16.18
CA GLU A 389 -1.68 -14.35 -16.58
C GLU A 389 -0.16 -14.62 -16.59
N LYS A 390 0.65 -13.61 -16.86
CA LYS A 390 2.12 -13.72 -16.96
C LYS A 390 2.84 -13.60 -15.61
N GLY A 391 2.26 -12.89 -14.63
CA GLY A 391 2.83 -12.64 -13.29
C GLY A 391 2.50 -13.71 -12.33
#